data_a258c56a4a0a8a1486c1033beed12cb6
#
_entry.id   a258c56a4a0a8a1486c1033beed12cb6
#
_cell.length_a   1.000
_cell.length_b   1.000
_cell.length_c   1.000
_cell.angle_alpha   90.00
_cell.angle_beta   90.00
_cell.angle_gamma   90.00
#
_symmetry.space_group_name_H-M   'P 1'
#
loop_
_entity.id
_entity.type
_entity.pdbx_description
1 polymer ?
#
loop_
_entity_poly.entity_id
_entity_poly.type
_entity_poly.pdbx_seq_one_letter_code
_entity_poly.pdbx_strand_id
1 'polypeptide(L)'
;LVQAAELANETDDFKAFESKFFVQFAVDTQFFAEVAKIRAFKVLWKAFASAFGNEASAVPVVVETSVRSFSKYDVYVNLLRAGNEAFSAAIGGADVITVHPHDALTALTSQSVRIARNVSLVTKEESHVTNVIDPAGGSYFIESLTADYVKEAWTLFLEIEKAGGLQAYGIDAKIEEVYN
;
A
#
# COMPACT_ATOMS: atom_id res chain seq x y z
N LEU A 1 7.43 -8.44 -1.72
CA LEU A 1 7.54 -9.91 -1.86
C LEU A 1 8.99 -10.39 -1.72
N VAL A 2 9.97 -9.79 -2.40
CA VAL A 2 11.38 -10.25 -2.32
C VAL A 2 11.89 -10.28 -0.88
N GLN A 3 11.73 -9.20 -0.12
CA GLN A 3 12.11 -9.19 1.31
C GLN A 3 11.38 -10.27 2.12
N ALA A 4 10.11 -10.53 1.80
CA ALA A 4 9.36 -11.60 2.44
C ALA A 4 9.91 -12.98 2.07
N ALA A 5 10.35 -13.17 0.82
CA ALA A 5 10.97 -14.41 0.36
C ALA A 5 12.33 -14.65 1.05
N GLU A 6 13.16 -13.61 1.14
CA GLU A 6 14.45 -13.67 1.85
C GLU A 6 14.24 -14.10 3.32
N LEU A 7 13.34 -13.42 4.03
CA LEU A 7 13.02 -13.74 5.43
C LEU A 7 12.34 -15.10 5.60
N ALA A 8 11.46 -15.50 4.69
CA ALA A 8 10.79 -16.79 4.74
C ALA A 8 11.75 -17.96 4.54
N ASN A 9 12.81 -17.78 3.72
CA ASN A 9 13.86 -18.78 3.51
C ASN A 9 14.79 -18.94 4.70
N GLU A 10 14.82 -17.99 5.62
CA GLU A 10 15.59 -18.07 6.86
C GLU A 10 14.85 -18.78 8.00
N THR A 11 13.58 -19.16 7.80
CA THR A 11 12.74 -19.79 8.82
C THR A 11 12.18 -21.12 8.35
N ASP A 12 12.15 -22.11 9.24
CA ASP A 12 11.57 -23.44 8.98
C ASP A 12 10.03 -23.45 9.11
N ASP A 13 9.45 -22.39 9.69
CA ASP A 13 8.00 -22.27 9.93
C ASP A 13 7.43 -21.00 9.32
N PHE A 14 6.94 -21.11 8.08
CA PHE A 14 6.31 -20.01 7.37
C PHE A 14 5.09 -19.43 8.09
N LYS A 15 4.28 -20.25 8.79
CA LYS A 15 3.10 -19.77 9.53
C LYS A 15 3.49 -18.93 10.74
N ALA A 16 4.55 -19.33 11.45
CA ALA A 16 5.07 -18.55 12.56
C ALA A 16 5.65 -17.20 12.08
N PHE A 17 6.36 -17.20 10.96
CA PHE A 17 6.83 -15.99 10.29
C PHE A 17 5.66 -15.07 9.92
N GLU A 18 4.70 -15.58 9.18
CA GLU A 18 3.55 -14.82 8.68
C GLU A 18 2.73 -14.19 9.81
N SER A 19 2.56 -14.88 10.93
CA SER A 19 1.81 -14.38 12.09
C SER A 19 2.38 -13.09 12.69
N LYS A 20 3.64 -12.77 12.38
CA LYS A 20 4.36 -11.58 12.85
C LYS A 20 4.64 -10.58 11.73
N PHE A 21 4.25 -10.91 10.51
CA PHE A 21 4.52 -10.12 9.32
C PHE A 21 3.36 -9.17 9.03
N PHE A 22 3.67 -7.98 8.65
CA PHE A 22 2.74 -7.02 8.04
C PHE A 22 3.45 -6.25 6.94
N VAL A 23 2.70 -5.66 6.04
CA VAL A 23 3.26 -4.80 5.01
C VAL A 23 2.79 -3.37 5.21
N GLN A 24 3.71 -2.43 4.97
CA GLN A 24 3.40 -1.02 5.01
C GLN A 24 3.62 -0.39 3.64
N PHE A 25 2.61 0.36 3.15
CA PHE A 25 2.68 1.16 1.94
C PHE A 25 2.43 2.63 2.23
N ALA A 26 3.12 3.50 1.50
CA ALA A 26 2.66 4.87 1.33
C ALA A 26 1.72 4.95 0.13
N VAL A 27 0.67 5.76 0.22
CA VAL A 27 -0.25 6.08 -0.88
C VAL A 27 -0.13 7.54 -1.25
N ASP A 28 -0.13 7.81 -2.55
CA ASP A 28 0.02 9.14 -3.13
C ASP A 28 -1.28 9.58 -3.84
N THR A 29 -1.23 10.68 -4.55
CA THR A 29 -2.39 11.34 -5.19
C THR A 29 -2.96 10.60 -6.39
N GLN A 30 -2.30 9.56 -6.90
CA GLN A 30 -2.72 8.75 -8.05
C GLN A 30 -3.81 7.74 -7.67
N PHE A 31 -5.02 8.23 -7.42
CA PHE A 31 -6.12 7.48 -6.81
C PHE A 31 -6.28 6.04 -7.31
N PHE A 32 -6.48 5.85 -8.61
CA PHE A 32 -6.72 4.51 -9.17
C PHE A 32 -5.50 3.60 -9.13
N ALA A 33 -4.30 4.18 -9.31
CA ALA A 33 -3.05 3.44 -9.20
C ALA A 33 -2.84 2.92 -7.77
N GLU A 34 -3.15 3.74 -6.77
CA GLU A 34 -3.05 3.37 -5.36
C GLU A 34 -4.06 2.29 -4.97
N VAL A 35 -5.30 2.39 -5.43
CA VAL A 35 -6.31 1.33 -5.26
C VAL A 35 -5.81 0.02 -5.87
N ALA A 36 -5.33 0.06 -7.12
CA ALA A 36 -4.84 -1.13 -7.82
C ALA A 36 -3.59 -1.73 -7.16
N LYS A 37 -2.67 -0.90 -6.65
CA LYS A 37 -1.47 -1.33 -5.94
C LYS A 37 -1.78 -2.20 -4.72
N ILE A 38 -2.70 -1.73 -3.87
CA ILE A 38 -3.11 -2.47 -2.67
C ILE A 38 -3.81 -3.79 -3.04
N ARG A 39 -4.73 -3.74 -4.01
CA ARG A 39 -5.43 -4.93 -4.51
C ARG A 39 -4.47 -5.95 -5.12
N ALA A 40 -3.55 -5.49 -5.97
CA ALA A 40 -2.54 -6.33 -6.60
C ALA A 40 -1.64 -7.00 -5.57
N PHE A 41 -1.22 -6.27 -4.54
CA PHE A 41 -0.44 -6.86 -3.45
C PHE A 41 -1.16 -8.02 -2.77
N LYS A 42 -2.45 -7.90 -2.47
CA LYS A 42 -3.22 -8.98 -1.83
C LYS A 42 -3.29 -10.24 -2.71
N VAL A 43 -3.45 -10.07 -4.03
CA VAL A 43 -3.42 -11.18 -4.99
C VAL A 43 -2.04 -11.83 -5.03
N LEU A 44 -0.99 -11.03 -5.13
CA LEU A 44 0.40 -11.49 -5.17
C LEU A 44 0.82 -12.18 -3.87
N TRP A 45 0.39 -11.64 -2.72
CA TRP A 45 0.67 -12.27 -1.44
C TRP A 45 0.05 -13.66 -1.34
N LYS A 46 -1.20 -13.80 -1.76
CA LYS A 46 -1.88 -15.10 -1.76
C LYS A 46 -1.15 -16.12 -2.64
N ALA A 47 -0.72 -15.72 -3.81
CA ALA A 47 0.06 -16.59 -4.72
C ALA A 47 1.41 -16.96 -4.09
N PHE A 48 2.11 -16.00 -3.49
CA PHE A 48 3.37 -16.21 -2.79
C PHE A 48 3.22 -17.19 -1.62
N ALA A 49 2.27 -16.95 -0.72
CA ALA A 49 2.06 -17.81 0.45
C ALA A 49 1.61 -19.23 0.09
N SER A 50 0.87 -19.38 -1.02
CA SER A 50 0.48 -20.69 -1.55
C SER A 50 1.71 -21.54 -1.91
N ALA A 51 2.79 -20.93 -2.40
CA ALA A 51 4.04 -21.64 -2.69
C ALA A 51 4.72 -22.22 -1.43
N PHE A 52 4.42 -21.64 -0.25
CA PHE A 52 4.85 -22.16 1.06
C PHE A 52 3.78 -23.05 1.73
N GLY A 53 2.74 -23.48 0.98
CA GLY A 53 1.69 -24.37 1.49
C GLY A 53 0.64 -23.68 2.38
N ASN A 54 0.53 -22.36 2.35
CA ASN A 54 -0.46 -21.60 3.12
C ASN A 54 -1.44 -20.85 2.20
N GLU A 55 -2.45 -21.57 1.68
CA GLU A 55 -3.44 -21.00 0.74
C GLU A 55 -4.40 -19.99 1.39
N ALA A 56 -4.58 -20.07 2.71
CA ALA A 56 -5.49 -19.19 3.46
C ALA A 56 -4.81 -17.94 4.01
N SER A 57 -3.56 -17.70 3.59
CA SER A 57 -2.74 -16.59 4.07
C SER A 57 -3.36 -15.23 3.76
N ALA A 58 -3.35 -14.35 4.78
CA ALA A 58 -3.62 -12.93 4.65
C ALA A 58 -2.76 -12.17 5.66
N VAL A 59 -2.03 -11.18 5.18
CA VAL A 59 -1.22 -10.31 6.05
C VAL A 59 -1.86 -8.94 6.16
N PRO A 60 -1.76 -8.28 7.33
CA PRO A 60 -2.25 -6.92 7.49
C PRO A 60 -1.55 -5.95 6.53
N VAL A 61 -2.34 -5.18 5.81
CA VAL A 61 -1.88 -4.11 4.93
C VAL A 61 -2.06 -2.78 5.64
N VAL A 62 -0.95 -2.24 6.13
CA VAL A 62 -0.89 -0.93 6.77
C VAL A 62 -0.57 0.11 5.71
N VAL A 63 -1.31 1.20 5.69
CA VAL A 63 -1.12 2.28 4.71
C VAL A 63 -0.97 3.61 5.42
N GLU A 64 -0.07 4.43 4.92
CA GLU A 64 0.05 5.83 5.32
C GLU A 64 -0.09 6.76 4.12
N THR A 65 -0.65 7.95 4.32
CA THR A 65 -0.69 8.99 3.29
C THR A 65 0.71 9.53 3.03
N SER A 66 1.01 9.93 1.78
CA SER A 66 2.34 10.37 1.39
C SER A 66 2.55 11.87 1.63
N VAL A 67 3.55 12.22 2.42
CA VAL A 67 3.96 13.62 2.58
C VAL A 67 4.74 14.17 1.37
N ARG A 68 5.13 13.33 0.40
CA ARG A 68 5.83 13.74 -0.82
C ARG A 68 4.99 14.67 -1.69
N SER A 69 3.68 14.44 -1.71
CA SER A 69 2.72 15.25 -2.45
C SER A 69 2.39 16.59 -1.76
N PHE A 70 2.80 16.76 -0.50
CA PHE A 70 2.38 17.91 0.31
C PHE A 70 3.08 19.21 -0.11
N SER A 71 2.32 20.30 -0.08
CA SER A 71 2.79 21.67 -0.30
C SER A 71 3.18 22.34 1.01
N LYS A 72 4.31 23.07 1.00
CA LYS A 72 4.70 23.97 2.09
C LYS A 72 4.10 25.37 1.93
N TYR A 73 3.75 25.77 0.69
CA TYR A 73 3.23 27.10 0.39
C TYR A 73 1.75 27.26 0.71
N ASP A 74 0.98 26.20 0.50
CA ASP A 74 -0.44 26.13 0.88
C ASP A 74 -0.66 24.80 1.62
N VAL A 75 -0.63 24.87 2.94
CA VAL A 75 -0.79 23.69 3.79
C VAL A 75 -2.22 23.15 3.76
N TYR A 76 -3.21 23.98 3.45
CA TYR A 76 -4.61 23.53 3.44
C TYR A 76 -4.96 22.66 2.24
N VAL A 77 -4.26 22.79 1.12
CA VAL A 77 -4.44 21.87 -0.02
C VAL A 77 -4.08 20.43 0.35
N ASN A 78 -3.21 20.25 1.34
CA ASN A 78 -2.82 18.93 1.84
C ASN A 78 -3.97 18.20 2.53
N LEU A 79 -5.01 18.91 3.01
CA LEU A 79 -6.24 18.28 3.52
C LEU A 79 -6.94 17.46 2.44
N LEU A 80 -7.05 18.05 1.23
CA LEU A 80 -7.68 17.39 0.09
C LEU A 80 -6.85 16.20 -0.39
N ARG A 81 -5.51 16.36 -0.43
CA ARG A 81 -4.59 15.30 -0.81
C ARG A 81 -4.67 14.13 0.16
N ALA A 82 -4.48 14.39 1.46
CA ALA A 82 -4.56 13.37 2.49
C ALA A 82 -5.93 12.67 2.52
N GLY A 83 -7.03 13.41 2.28
CA GLY A 83 -8.38 12.85 2.14
C GLY A 83 -8.49 11.90 0.95
N ASN A 84 -8.01 12.31 -0.23
CA ASN A 84 -8.00 11.49 -1.44
C ASN A 84 -7.14 10.22 -1.27
N GLU A 85 -5.96 10.37 -0.70
CA GLU A 85 -5.03 9.27 -0.41
C GLU A 85 -5.64 8.26 0.58
N ALA A 86 -6.20 8.74 1.70
CA ALA A 86 -6.87 7.88 2.67
C ALA A 86 -8.08 7.16 2.07
N PHE A 87 -8.83 7.83 1.19
CA PHE A 87 -9.98 7.24 0.51
C PHE A 87 -9.55 6.16 -0.49
N SER A 88 -8.47 6.39 -1.27
CA SER A 88 -7.91 5.37 -2.15
C SER A 88 -7.44 4.13 -1.38
N ALA A 89 -6.80 4.33 -0.22
CA ALA A 89 -6.41 3.24 0.67
C ALA A 89 -7.60 2.41 1.17
N ALA A 90 -8.68 3.09 1.58
CA ALA A 90 -9.91 2.43 2.04
C ALA A 90 -10.56 1.60 0.92
N ILE A 91 -10.70 2.17 -0.28
CA ILE A 91 -11.25 1.49 -1.46
C ILE A 91 -10.35 0.33 -1.91
N GLY A 92 -9.02 0.48 -1.80
CA GLY A 92 -8.05 -0.60 -2.09
C GLY A 92 -8.08 -1.73 -1.08
N GLY A 93 -8.76 -1.54 0.06
CA GLY A 93 -8.92 -2.55 1.11
C GLY A 93 -7.75 -2.59 2.09
N ALA A 94 -7.14 -1.45 2.43
CA ALA A 94 -6.17 -1.38 3.52
C ALA A 94 -6.81 -1.75 4.86
N ASP A 95 -6.07 -2.47 5.71
CA ASP A 95 -6.56 -2.91 7.02
C ASP A 95 -6.34 -1.81 8.09
N VAL A 96 -5.29 -1.02 7.94
CA VAL A 96 -4.97 0.12 8.81
C VAL A 96 -4.57 1.31 7.95
N ILE A 97 -5.12 2.48 8.24
CA ILE A 97 -4.83 3.72 7.53
C ILE A 97 -4.34 4.78 8.51
N THR A 98 -3.14 5.28 8.28
CA THR A 98 -2.57 6.42 8.98
C THR A 98 -2.60 7.65 8.08
N VAL A 99 -3.24 8.71 8.55
CA VAL A 99 -3.35 9.98 7.81
C VAL A 99 -2.37 10.98 8.42
N HIS A 100 -1.48 11.52 7.58
CA HIS A 100 -0.57 12.59 8.02
C HIS A 100 -1.31 13.93 8.12
N PRO A 101 -1.02 14.73 9.17
CA PRO A 101 -1.56 16.08 9.31
C PRO A 101 -1.14 16.98 8.15
N HIS A 102 -2.02 17.85 7.70
CA HIS A 102 -1.80 18.73 6.55
C HIS A 102 -0.60 19.69 6.72
N ASP A 103 -0.20 19.98 7.95
CA ASP A 103 0.93 20.82 8.31
C ASP A 103 2.19 20.02 8.67
N ALA A 104 2.25 18.73 8.30
CA ALA A 104 3.36 17.81 8.63
C ALA A 104 4.74 18.30 8.14
N LEU A 105 4.79 19.10 7.08
CA LEU A 105 6.04 19.67 6.55
C LEU A 105 6.43 21.02 7.18
N THR A 106 5.64 21.55 8.09
CA THR A 106 5.84 22.86 8.73
C THR A 106 5.85 22.74 10.24
N ALA A 107 4.80 23.14 10.92
CA ALA A 107 4.68 23.08 12.37
C ALA A 107 3.38 22.37 12.75
N LEU A 108 3.50 21.17 13.28
CA LEU A 108 2.36 20.37 13.72
C LEU A 108 1.54 21.09 14.80
N THR A 109 0.24 21.10 14.61
CA THR A 109 -0.72 21.64 15.59
C THR A 109 -1.61 20.51 16.13
N SER A 110 -2.12 20.68 17.33
CA SER A 110 -3.11 19.74 17.90
C SER A 110 -4.39 19.68 17.07
N GLN A 111 -4.74 20.78 16.41
CA GLN A 111 -5.90 20.84 15.50
C GLN A 111 -5.67 20.00 14.24
N SER A 112 -4.49 20.11 13.60
CA SER A 112 -4.19 19.35 12.38
C SER A 112 -4.14 17.84 12.64
N VAL A 113 -3.57 17.42 13.77
CA VAL A 113 -3.57 16.01 14.20
C VAL A 113 -5.01 15.50 14.41
N ARG A 114 -5.88 16.31 15.02
CA ARG A 114 -7.29 15.96 15.18
C ARG A 114 -8.00 15.85 13.83
N ILE A 115 -7.74 16.76 12.90
CA ILE A 115 -8.33 16.71 11.54
C ILE A 115 -7.87 15.45 10.81
N ALA A 116 -6.58 15.14 10.82
CA ALA A 116 -6.03 13.95 10.20
C ALA A 116 -6.71 12.66 10.71
N ARG A 117 -6.90 12.56 12.03
CA ARG A 117 -7.64 11.45 12.65
C ARG A 117 -9.11 11.39 12.19
N ASN A 118 -9.75 12.55 12.01
CA ASN A 118 -11.15 12.61 11.58
C ASN A 118 -11.34 12.22 10.11
N VAL A 119 -10.34 12.31 9.24
CA VAL A 119 -10.43 11.88 7.84
C VAL A 119 -10.91 10.42 7.76
N SER A 120 -10.29 9.51 8.51
CA SER A 120 -10.69 8.10 8.52
C SER A 120 -12.10 7.90 9.10
N LEU A 121 -12.49 8.69 10.10
CA LEU A 121 -13.84 8.63 10.67
C LEU A 121 -14.90 9.10 9.67
N VAL A 122 -14.68 10.22 8.98
CA VAL A 122 -15.58 10.73 7.93
C VAL A 122 -15.68 9.71 6.78
N THR A 123 -14.57 9.16 6.33
CA THR A 123 -14.55 8.11 5.31
C THR A 123 -15.40 6.91 5.72
N LYS A 124 -15.30 6.47 6.96
CA LYS A 124 -16.08 5.34 7.48
C LYS A 124 -17.57 5.68 7.63
N GLU A 125 -17.88 6.77 8.33
CA GLU A 125 -19.25 7.05 8.79
C GLU A 125 -20.11 7.77 7.75
N GLU A 126 -19.50 8.61 6.89
CA GLU A 126 -20.23 9.41 5.89
C GLU A 126 -20.15 8.83 4.47
N SER A 127 -19.00 8.26 4.07
CA SER A 127 -18.90 7.59 2.75
C SER A 127 -19.41 6.16 2.76
N HIS A 128 -19.67 5.59 3.93
CA HIS A 128 -20.23 4.25 4.13
C HIS A 128 -19.49 3.13 3.38
N VAL A 129 -18.19 3.30 3.12
CA VAL A 129 -17.37 2.32 2.37
C VAL A 129 -17.32 0.94 3.04
N THR A 130 -17.58 0.89 4.35
CA THR A 130 -17.62 -0.37 5.13
C THR A 130 -18.91 -1.17 4.94
N ASN A 131 -19.90 -0.63 4.24
CA ASN A 131 -21.18 -1.31 4.01
C ASN A 131 -21.08 -2.38 2.91
N VAL A 132 -20.00 -2.40 2.16
CA VAL A 132 -19.70 -3.37 1.11
C VAL A 132 -18.31 -3.97 1.32
N ILE A 133 -18.14 -5.24 0.96
CA ILE A 133 -16.87 -5.95 1.16
C ILE A 133 -15.79 -5.42 0.22
N ASP A 134 -16.15 -5.14 -1.04
CA ASP A 134 -15.25 -4.64 -2.08
C ASP A 134 -15.92 -3.51 -2.88
N PRO A 135 -15.75 -2.24 -2.46
CA PRO A 135 -16.38 -1.11 -3.16
C PRO A 135 -15.90 -0.93 -4.61
N ALA A 136 -14.70 -1.42 -4.94
CA ALA A 136 -14.12 -1.36 -6.28
C ALA A 136 -14.42 -2.59 -7.13
N GLY A 137 -15.02 -3.63 -6.55
CA GLY A 137 -15.28 -4.89 -7.21
C GLY A 137 -16.18 -4.74 -8.45
N GLY A 138 -15.76 -5.33 -9.56
CA GLY A 138 -16.46 -5.27 -10.84
C GLY A 138 -16.27 -3.99 -11.65
N SER A 139 -15.49 -3.03 -11.16
CA SER A 139 -15.05 -1.89 -11.97
C SER A 139 -14.06 -2.34 -13.04
N TYR A 140 -14.44 -2.35 -14.31
CA TYR A 140 -13.58 -2.81 -15.41
C TYR A 140 -12.21 -2.15 -15.42
N PHE A 141 -12.16 -0.84 -15.15
CA PHE A 141 -10.91 -0.10 -15.14
C PHE A 141 -10.00 -0.54 -13.98
N ILE A 142 -10.55 -0.63 -12.76
CA ILE A 142 -9.76 -1.03 -11.58
C ILE A 142 -9.32 -2.50 -11.68
N GLU A 143 -10.19 -3.37 -12.16
CA GLU A 143 -9.85 -4.80 -12.33
C GLU A 143 -8.74 -4.98 -13.39
N SER A 144 -8.84 -4.27 -14.54
CA SER A 144 -7.79 -4.32 -15.58
C SER A 144 -6.47 -3.78 -15.05
N LEU A 145 -6.47 -2.61 -14.40
CA LEU A 145 -5.27 -2.00 -13.84
C LEU A 145 -4.64 -2.88 -12.74
N THR A 146 -5.48 -3.51 -11.92
CA THR A 146 -5.02 -4.47 -10.90
C THR A 146 -4.34 -5.68 -11.54
N ALA A 147 -4.93 -6.23 -12.61
CA ALA A 147 -4.36 -7.37 -13.34
C ALA A 147 -3.00 -7.02 -13.98
N ASP A 148 -2.89 -5.82 -14.56
CA ASP A 148 -1.63 -5.34 -15.13
C ASP A 148 -0.56 -5.20 -14.03
N TYR A 149 -0.89 -4.64 -12.88
CA TYR A 149 0.04 -4.52 -11.75
C TYR A 149 0.47 -5.90 -11.21
N VAL A 150 -0.45 -6.85 -11.11
CA VAL A 150 -0.13 -8.23 -10.71
C VAL A 150 0.89 -8.83 -11.66
N LYS A 151 0.63 -8.73 -12.96
CA LYS A 151 1.49 -9.30 -14.00
C LYS A 151 2.90 -8.69 -13.98
N GLU A 152 2.99 -7.37 -14.01
CA GLU A 152 4.27 -6.67 -14.05
C GLU A 152 5.08 -6.86 -12.75
N ALA A 153 4.42 -6.75 -11.59
CA ALA A 153 5.07 -6.95 -10.31
C ALA A 153 5.53 -8.40 -10.11
N TRP A 154 4.78 -9.38 -10.59
CA TRP A 154 5.20 -10.78 -10.55
C TRP A 154 6.39 -11.05 -11.45
N THR A 155 6.40 -10.48 -12.65
CA THR A 155 7.53 -10.58 -13.57
C THR A 155 8.79 -9.99 -12.95
N LEU A 156 8.70 -8.79 -12.39
CA LEU A 156 9.80 -8.14 -11.70
C LEU A 156 10.29 -8.93 -10.47
N PHE A 157 9.38 -9.50 -9.70
CA PHE A 157 9.72 -10.38 -8.58
C PHE A 157 10.58 -11.56 -9.03
N LEU A 158 10.16 -12.26 -10.08
CA LEU A 158 10.92 -13.40 -10.61
C LEU A 158 12.29 -12.99 -11.19
N GLU A 159 12.40 -11.82 -11.80
CA GLU A 159 13.67 -11.28 -12.27
C GLU A 159 14.65 -11.01 -11.12
N ILE A 160 14.16 -10.41 -10.05
CA ILE A 160 14.97 -10.12 -8.86
C ILE A 160 15.42 -11.41 -8.17
N GLU A 161 14.53 -12.38 -8.00
CA GLU A 161 14.86 -13.70 -7.44
C GLU A 161 15.91 -14.42 -8.29
N LYS A 162 15.76 -14.40 -9.61
CA LYS A 162 16.73 -14.98 -10.55
C LYS A 162 18.10 -14.31 -10.50
N ALA A 163 18.14 -13.02 -10.20
CA ALA A 163 19.39 -12.27 -10.04
C ALA A 163 20.09 -12.55 -8.70
N GLY A 164 19.41 -13.18 -7.74
CA GLY A 164 19.94 -13.49 -6.39
C GLY A 164 19.57 -12.48 -5.33
N GLY A 165 18.39 -11.82 -5.46
CA GLY A 165 17.84 -10.89 -4.49
C GLY A 165 18.05 -9.41 -4.83
N LEU A 166 17.56 -8.53 -3.94
CA LEU A 166 17.55 -7.07 -4.17
C LEU A 166 18.93 -6.47 -4.38
N GLN A 167 19.91 -6.90 -3.63
CA GLN A 167 21.28 -6.37 -3.72
C GLN A 167 21.94 -6.76 -5.06
N ALA A 168 21.82 -8.04 -5.45
CA ALA A 168 22.40 -8.52 -6.70
C ALA A 168 21.70 -7.91 -7.92
N TYR A 169 20.41 -7.59 -7.82
CA TYR A 169 19.64 -6.91 -8.87
C TYR A 169 19.98 -5.43 -9.02
N GLY A 170 20.64 -4.81 -8.02
CA GLY A 170 21.01 -3.40 -8.03
C GLY A 170 19.82 -2.46 -7.94
N ILE A 171 18.85 -2.78 -7.09
CA ILE A 171 17.58 -2.06 -6.98
C ILE A 171 17.77 -0.57 -6.67
N ASP A 172 18.76 -0.20 -5.86
CA ASP A 172 19.00 1.20 -5.48
C ASP A 172 19.34 2.08 -6.69
N ALA A 173 20.19 1.58 -7.59
CA ALA A 173 20.55 2.31 -8.82
C ALA A 173 19.33 2.48 -9.74
N LYS A 174 18.46 1.48 -9.84
CA LYS A 174 17.23 1.56 -10.63
C LYS A 174 16.20 2.51 -10.02
N ILE A 175 16.12 2.57 -8.70
CA ILE A 175 15.28 3.55 -8.00
C ILE A 175 15.77 4.97 -8.30
N GLU A 176 17.07 5.23 -8.22
CA GLU A 176 17.65 6.53 -8.53
C GLU A 176 17.38 6.94 -10.00
N GLU A 177 17.47 6.02 -10.95
CA GLU A 177 17.18 6.27 -12.36
C GLU A 177 15.72 6.70 -12.61
N VAL A 178 14.77 6.13 -11.87
CA VAL A 178 13.34 6.48 -11.99
C VAL A 178 13.03 7.84 -11.36
N TYR A 179 13.81 8.29 -10.36
CA TYR A 179 13.56 9.55 -9.65
C TYR A 179 14.37 10.75 -10.18
N ASN A 180 15.27 10.56 -11.11
CA ASN A 180 16.05 11.61 -11.79
C ASN A 180 15.50 11.89 -13.19
#